data_d2c2aebf4723593b51f408bb0e3e351b
#
_entry.id   d2c2aebf4723593b51f408bb0e3e351b
#
_cell.length_a   1.000
_cell.length_b   1.000
_cell.length_c   1.000
_cell.angle_alpha   90.00
_cell.angle_beta   90.00
_cell.angle_gamma   90.00
#
_symmetry.space_group_name_H-M   'P 1'
#
loop_
_entity.id
_entity.type
_entity.pdbx_description
1 polymer ?
#
loop_
_entity_poly.entity_id
_entity_poly.type
_entity_poly.pdbx_seq_one_letter_code
_entity_poly.pdbx_strand_id
1 'polypeptide(L)'
;MELLIVTGMSGAGKSQAANVLEDIGFYCVDNIPPAIIPSFVELSARSGDLLNKMAIVTDMRGGILFNEIEDVLTNLKNNHTEYKILFLDAADDVLIRRYKENRRKHPLSDNENMSVSAAVKKEREMLKKIRYMSDFVVDTSHISISQLKVQLSNIFCGSVSNVLKIQCKSFGFKYGSDTEADLVVDVRCLPNPFYVDELKEKTGLDKEVRDYVMASEESKEFLSRLLAFIDCAVPLYAKEGKSQLIISIGCTGGKHRSVTFAKLIGEHLMDENYNCSIEHRDIYKH
;
A
#
# COMPACT_ATOMS: atom_id res chain seq x y z
N MET A 1 1.64 6.04 -20.13
CA MET A 1 1.09 6.69 -18.91
C MET A 1 -0.26 6.03 -18.61
N GLU A 2 -0.44 5.50 -17.41
CA GLU A 2 -1.71 4.96 -16.94
C GLU A 2 -2.49 6.08 -16.24
N LEU A 3 -3.62 6.52 -16.84
CA LEU A 3 -4.47 7.57 -16.30
C LEU A 3 -5.71 6.96 -15.65
N LEU A 4 -5.91 7.24 -14.36
CA LEU A 4 -7.08 6.83 -13.59
C LEU A 4 -7.89 8.04 -13.19
N ILE A 5 -9.16 8.07 -13.55
CA ILE A 5 -10.11 9.09 -13.10
C ILE A 5 -10.91 8.50 -11.95
N VAL A 6 -10.78 9.09 -10.77
CA VAL A 6 -11.47 8.65 -9.56
C VAL A 6 -12.64 9.58 -9.30
N THR A 7 -13.84 9.04 -9.31
CA THR A 7 -15.07 9.77 -9.03
C THR A 7 -16.02 8.92 -8.17
N GLY A 8 -17.22 9.41 -7.91
CA GLY A 8 -18.21 8.66 -7.13
C GLY A 8 -18.97 9.51 -6.15
N MET A 9 -19.87 8.88 -5.40
CA MET A 9 -20.75 9.54 -4.45
C MET A 9 -19.98 10.37 -3.42
N SER A 10 -20.48 11.52 -3.09
CA SER A 10 -19.95 12.34 -2.00
C SER A 10 -20.08 11.59 -0.66
N GLY A 11 -18.97 11.44 0.06
CA GLY A 11 -18.93 10.60 1.28
C GLY A 11 -18.63 9.12 1.03
N ALA A 12 -18.44 8.67 -0.22
CA ALA A 12 -18.09 7.29 -0.54
C ALA A 12 -16.60 6.96 -0.31
N GLY A 13 -15.77 7.91 0.13
CA GLY A 13 -14.38 7.64 0.51
C GLY A 13 -13.34 7.93 -0.57
N LYS A 14 -13.61 8.83 -1.52
CA LYS A 14 -12.66 9.22 -2.60
C LYS A 14 -11.28 9.62 -2.07
N SER A 15 -11.21 10.43 -1.03
CA SER A 15 -9.92 10.84 -0.44
C SER A 15 -9.17 9.66 0.19
N GLN A 16 -9.87 8.67 0.76
CA GLN A 16 -9.23 7.45 1.26
C GLN A 16 -8.70 6.60 0.10
N ALA A 17 -9.44 6.53 -1.01
CA ALA A 17 -8.97 5.85 -2.20
C ALA A 17 -7.75 6.56 -2.82
N ALA A 18 -7.69 7.89 -2.80
CA ALA A 18 -6.53 8.64 -3.25
C ALA A 18 -5.27 8.28 -2.44
N ASN A 19 -5.38 8.27 -1.09
CA ASN A 19 -4.27 7.87 -0.22
C ASN A 19 -3.80 6.44 -0.52
N VAL A 20 -4.73 5.51 -0.75
CA VAL A 20 -4.40 4.13 -1.13
C VAL A 20 -3.71 4.07 -2.48
N LEU A 21 -4.18 4.84 -3.47
CA LEU A 21 -3.58 4.89 -4.80
C LEU A 21 -2.16 5.46 -4.75
N GLU A 22 -1.89 6.46 -3.90
CA GLU A 22 -0.54 6.96 -3.64
C GLU A 22 0.36 5.86 -3.05
N ASP A 23 -0.12 5.12 -2.06
CA ASP A 23 0.60 3.99 -1.45
C ASP A 23 1.02 2.92 -2.49
N ILE A 24 0.22 2.72 -3.54
CA ILE A 24 0.49 1.76 -4.61
C ILE A 24 1.18 2.37 -5.84
N GLY A 25 1.64 3.63 -5.73
CA GLY A 25 2.54 4.27 -6.68
C GLY A 25 1.88 5.13 -7.74
N PHE A 26 0.60 5.52 -7.57
CA PHE A 26 0.00 6.56 -8.41
C PHE A 26 0.39 7.95 -7.91
N TYR A 27 0.63 8.86 -8.82
CA TYR A 27 0.66 10.28 -8.50
C TYR A 27 -0.79 10.79 -8.45
N CYS A 28 -1.27 11.12 -7.25
CA CYS A 28 -2.66 11.51 -7.05
C CYS A 28 -2.81 13.04 -7.02
N VAL A 29 -3.82 13.52 -7.71
CA VAL A 29 -4.24 14.93 -7.63
C VAL A 29 -5.71 14.97 -7.26
N ASP A 30 -6.01 15.58 -6.12
CA ASP A 30 -7.38 15.63 -5.58
C ASP A 30 -8.07 16.94 -5.91
N ASN A 31 -9.39 16.86 -6.08
CA ASN A 31 -10.29 18.00 -6.27
C ASN A 31 -10.00 18.87 -7.50
N ILE A 32 -9.60 18.26 -8.61
CA ILE A 32 -9.42 18.98 -9.88
C ILE A 32 -10.79 19.18 -10.57
N PRO A 33 -11.13 20.41 -11.00
CA PRO A 33 -12.26 20.65 -11.89
C PRO A 33 -12.09 19.88 -13.20
N PRO A 34 -13.14 19.22 -13.72
CA PRO A 34 -13.07 18.43 -14.95
C PRO A 34 -12.44 19.19 -16.13
N ALA A 35 -12.77 20.46 -16.32
CA ALA A 35 -12.23 21.29 -17.40
C ALA A 35 -10.70 21.40 -17.46
N ILE A 36 -10.00 21.21 -16.33
CA ILE A 36 -8.54 21.30 -16.24
C ILE A 36 -7.85 19.96 -16.56
N ILE A 37 -8.57 18.85 -16.51
CA ILE A 37 -8.02 17.50 -16.70
C ILE A 37 -7.22 17.38 -18.02
N PRO A 38 -7.72 17.80 -19.19
CA PRO A 38 -6.96 17.68 -20.44
C PRO A 38 -5.63 18.42 -20.41
N SER A 39 -5.62 19.67 -19.91
CA SER A 39 -4.38 20.46 -19.80
C SER A 39 -3.38 19.85 -18.83
N PHE A 40 -3.87 19.26 -17.74
CA PHE A 40 -3.03 18.57 -16.77
C PHE A 40 -2.40 17.31 -17.35
N VAL A 41 -3.16 16.55 -18.13
CA VAL A 41 -2.67 15.34 -18.84
C VAL A 41 -1.58 15.72 -19.86
N GLU A 42 -1.79 16.79 -20.63
CA GLU A 42 -0.79 17.28 -21.59
C GLU A 42 0.53 17.71 -20.91
N LEU A 43 0.43 18.44 -19.79
CA LEU A 43 1.60 18.85 -19.01
C LEU A 43 2.37 17.63 -18.46
N SER A 44 1.63 16.64 -17.97
CA SER A 44 2.21 15.41 -17.42
C SER A 44 2.91 14.57 -18.50
N ALA A 45 2.34 14.50 -19.69
CA ALA A 45 2.97 13.82 -20.82
C ALA A 45 4.33 14.44 -21.24
N ARG A 46 4.51 15.74 -20.99
CA ARG A 46 5.78 16.46 -21.22
C ARG A 46 6.84 16.24 -20.14
N SER A 47 6.44 15.75 -18.97
CA SER A 47 7.32 15.59 -17.79
C SER A 47 8.11 14.26 -17.80
N GLY A 48 7.98 13.44 -18.86
CA GLY A 48 8.71 12.18 -19.04
C GLY A 48 8.27 11.09 -18.07
N ASP A 49 9.16 10.13 -17.79
CA ASP A 49 8.87 8.90 -17.02
C ASP A 49 8.49 9.09 -15.57
N LEU A 50 8.54 10.31 -15.04
CA LEU A 50 8.22 10.62 -13.64
C LEU A 50 6.74 10.42 -13.28
N LEU A 51 5.82 10.39 -14.27
CA LEU A 51 4.38 10.29 -14.06
C LEU A 51 3.74 9.14 -14.85
N ASN A 52 4.32 7.95 -14.74
CA ASN A 52 3.82 6.77 -15.46
C ASN A 52 2.43 6.30 -14.98
N LYS A 53 2.07 6.57 -13.72
CA LYS A 53 0.76 6.27 -13.14
C LYS A 53 0.19 7.52 -12.48
N MET A 54 -0.95 7.97 -12.96
CA MET A 54 -1.63 9.17 -12.45
C MET A 54 -3.07 8.87 -12.09
N ALA A 55 -3.51 9.35 -10.93
CA ALA A 55 -4.90 9.31 -10.51
C ALA A 55 -5.42 10.74 -10.29
N ILE A 56 -6.47 11.09 -11.00
CA ILE A 56 -7.14 12.39 -10.87
C ILE A 56 -8.46 12.17 -10.15
N VAL A 57 -8.56 12.73 -8.95
CA VAL A 57 -9.79 12.68 -8.17
C VAL A 57 -10.62 13.92 -8.50
N THR A 58 -11.80 13.70 -9.04
CA THR A 58 -12.75 14.76 -9.34
C THR A 58 -13.98 14.64 -8.45
N ASP A 59 -14.36 15.76 -7.85
CA ASP A 59 -15.58 15.86 -7.04
C ASP A 59 -16.60 16.74 -7.73
N MET A 60 -17.84 16.34 -7.69
CA MET A 60 -18.95 16.99 -8.38
C MET A 60 -19.55 18.15 -7.56
N ARG A 61 -18.71 18.88 -6.83
CA ARG A 61 -19.14 20.04 -6.03
C ARG A 61 -19.57 21.20 -6.93
N GLY A 62 -20.81 21.17 -7.37
CA GLY A 62 -21.44 22.28 -8.08
C GLY A 62 -22.06 21.83 -9.39
N GLY A 63 -23.36 21.62 -9.39
CA GLY A 63 -24.23 21.08 -10.45
C GLY A 63 -24.05 21.58 -11.91
N ILE A 64 -23.24 22.61 -12.16
CA ILE A 64 -22.94 23.14 -13.50
C ILE A 64 -21.80 22.32 -14.16
N LEU A 65 -20.88 21.72 -13.37
CA LEU A 65 -19.70 21.01 -13.87
C LEU A 65 -19.96 19.56 -14.29
N PHE A 66 -21.19 19.07 -14.12
CA PHE A 66 -21.52 17.67 -14.41
C PHE A 66 -21.47 17.35 -15.91
N ASN A 67 -21.99 18.23 -16.74
CA ASN A 67 -21.97 18.05 -18.21
C ASN A 67 -20.53 18.12 -18.74
N GLU A 68 -19.65 18.85 -18.06
CA GLU A 68 -18.24 19.02 -18.47
C GLU A 68 -17.44 17.74 -18.38
N ILE A 69 -17.74 16.81 -17.45
CA ILE A 69 -16.93 15.58 -17.34
C ILE A 69 -17.13 14.66 -18.55
N GLU A 70 -18.35 14.59 -19.10
CA GLU A 70 -18.60 13.80 -20.31
C GLU A 70 -17.89 14.40 -21.52
N ASP A 71 -17.89 15.71 -21.64
CA ASP A 71 -17.16 16.42 -22.69
C ASP A 71 -15.65 16.21 -22.55
N VAL A 72 -15.15 16.27 -21.32
CA VAL A 72 -13.74 15.98 -21.02
C VAL A 72 -13.35 14.55 -21.35
N LEU A 73 -14.15 13.55 -20.94
CA LEU A 73 -13.91 12.14 -21.27
C LEU A 73 -13.93 11.90 -22.78
N THR A 74 -14.85 12.55 -23.49
CA THR A 74 -14.95 12.50 -24.96
C THR A 74 -13.72 13.13 -25.60
N ASN A 75 -13.26 14.26 -25.09
CA ASN A 75 -12.05 14.94 -25.55
C ASN A 75 -10.80 14.10 -25.35
N LEU A 76 -10.62 13.50 -24.15
CA LEU A 76 -9.49 12.59 -23.89
C LEU A 76 -9.48 11.41 -24.86
N LYS A 77 -10.66 10.83 -25.14
CA LYS A 77 -10.79 9.73 -26.09
C LYS A 77 -10.44 10.16 -27.54
N ASN A 78 -10.89 11.34 -27.96
CA ASN A 78 -10.58 11.89 -29.27
C ASN A 78 -9.09 12.20 -29.43
N ASN A 79 -8.41 12.54 -28.35
CA ASN A 79 -6.95 12.77 -28.31
C ASN A 79 -6.15 11.47 -28.10
N HIS A 80 -6.77 10.30 -28.26
CA HIS A 80 -6.15 8.98 -28.08
C HIS A 80 -5.48 8.80 -26.69
N THR A 81 -5.97 9.49 -25.67
CA THR A 81 -5.51 9.29 -24.30
C THR A 81 -6.31 8.15 -23.68
N GLU A 82 -5.60 7.05 -23.38
CA GLU A 82 -6.19 5.93 -22.65
C GLU A 82 -6.38 6.30 -21.18
N TYR A 83 -7.58 6.08 -20.66
CA TYR A 83 -7.92 6.29 -19.26
C TYR A 83 -8.83 5.19 -18.75
N LYS A 84 -8.85 5.01 -17.43
CA LYS A 84 -9.81 4.16 -16.72
C LYS A 84 -10.57 4.99 -15.70
N ILE A 85 -11.80 4.59 -15.38
CA ILE A 85 -12.65 5.27 -14.41
C ILE A 85 -12.89 4.34 -13.23
N LEU A 86 -12.50 4.80 -12.02
CA LEU A 86 -12.84 4.19 -10.75
C LEU A 86 -13.98 4.98 -10.11
N PHE A 87 -15.12 4.31 -9.93
CA PHE A 87 -16.28 4.88 -9.26
C PHE A 87 -16.40 4.34 -7.84
N LEU A 88 -16.40 5.22 -6.85
CA LEU A 88 -16.65 4.85 -5.46
C LEU A 88 -18.14 5.06 -5.13
N ASP A 89 -18.77 4.00 -4.68
CA ASP A 89 -20.18 3.99 -4.29
C ASP A 89 -20.33 3.65 -2.80
N ALA A 90 -21.50 3.96 -2.26
CA ALA A 90 -21.96 3.43 -0.99
C ALA A 90 -23.49 3.52 -0.91
N ALA A 91 -24.12 2.67 -0.09
CA ALA A 91 -25.56 2.70 0.13
C ALA A 91 -26.02 4.05 0.71
N ASP A 92 -27.22 4.49 0.37
CA ASP A 92 -27.75 5.81 0.75
C ASP A 92 -27.77 6.02 2.26
N ASP A 93 -28.18 5.00 3.02
CA ASP A 93 -28.22 5.03 4.48
C ASP A 93 -26.82 5.19 5.10
N VAL A 94 -25.82 4.56 4.49
CA VAL A 94 -24.41 4.68 4.91
C VAL A 94 -23.88 6.08 4.62
N LEU A 95 -24.17 6.64 3.44
CA LEU A 95 -23.78 8.01 3.09
C LEU A 95 -24.43 9.02 4.04
N ILE A 96 -25.74 8.90 4.28
CA ILE A 96 -26.46 9.78 5.20
C ILE A 96 -25.87 9.70 6.62
N ARG A 97 -25.52 8.50 7.09
CA ARG A 97 -24.88 8.29 8.41
C ARG A 97 -23.53 8.97 8.45
N ARG A 98 -22.64 8.75 7.46
CA ARG A 98 -21.31 9.38 7.37
C ARG A 98 -21.39 10.91 7.38
N TYR A 99 -22.37 11.50 6.72
CA TYR A 99 -22.58 12.95 6.77
C TYR A 99 -22.99 13.45 8.15
N LYS A 100 -23.85 12.72 8.87
CA LYS A 100 -24.25 13.05 10.23
C LYS A 100 -23.07 12.95 11.22
N GLU A 101 -22.28 11.90 11.13
CA GLU A 101 -21.11 11.66 11.99
C GLU A 101 -20.03 12.74 11.80
N ASN A 102 -19.74 13.10 10.56
CA ASN A 102 -18.70 14.09 10.25
C ASN A 102 -19.16 15.54 10.38
N ARG A 103 -20.44 15.80 10.69
CA ARG A 103 -21.04 17.15 10.76
C ARG A 103 -20.76 18.01 9.54
N ARG A 104 -20.59 17.40 8.37
CA ARG A 104 -20.39 18.11 7.09
C ARG A 104 -21.72 18.26 6.37
N LYS A 105 -21.86 19.37 5.64
CA LYS A 105 -22.98 19.55 4.75
C LYS A 105 -22.73 18.82 3.44
N HIS A 106 -23.81 18.29 2.85
CA HIS A 106 -23.72 17.69 1.51
C HIS A 106 -23.55 18.81 0.46
N PRO A 107 -22.68 18.64 -0.56
CA PRO A 107 -22.40 19.67 -1.56
C PRO A 107 -23.66 20.25 -2.24
N LEU A 108 -24.65 19.41 -2.49
CA LEU A 108 -25.93 19.85 -3.09
C LEU A 108 -26.91 20.47 -2.09
N SER A 109 -26.70 20.37 -0.79
CA SER A 109 -27.64 20.91 0.21
C SER A 109 -27.51 22.42 0.42
N ASP A 110 -26.36 23.01 0.10
CA ASP A 110 -26.11 24.45 0.32
C ASP A 110 -26.88 25.32 -0.68
N ASN A 111 -27.17 24.84 -1.89
CA ASN A 111 -27.80 25.62 -2.94
C ASN A 111 -29.34 25.56 -2.93
N GLU A 112 -29.95 24.57 -2.28
CA GLU A 112 -31.39 24.28 -2.45
C GLU A 112 -32.15 24.03 -1.13
N ASN A 113 -31.58 24.33 0.03
CA ASN A 113 -32.18 24.07 1.35
C ASN A 113 -32.70 22.62 1.50
N MET A 114 -31.98 21.68 0.90
CA MET A 114 -32.34 20.27 0.73
C MET A 114 -31.88 19.43 1.90
N SER A 115 -32.66 18.43 2.31
CA SER A 115 -32.18 17.45 3.29
C SER A 115 -31.06 16.60 2.74
N VAL A 116 -30.15 16.08 3.62
CA VAL A 116 -29.06 15.20 3.20
C VAL A 116 -29.58 13.99 2.42
N SER A 117 -30.70 13.41 2.83
CA SER A 117 -31.30 12.27 2.12
C SER A 117 -31.77 12.63 0.70
N ALA A 118 -32.37 13.80 0.51
CA ALA A 118 -32.78 14.25 -0.81
C ALA A 118 -31.57 14.59 -1.70
N ALA A 119 -30.53 15.20 -1.10
CA ALA A 119 -29.28 15.52 -1.78
C ALA A 119 -28.52 14.26 -2.25
N VAL A 120 -28.43 13.21 -1.42
CA VAL A 120 -27.83 11.92 -1.80
C VAL A 120 -28.59 11.28 -2.97
N LYS A 121 -29.90 11.23 -2.92
CA LYS A 121 -30.71 10.67 -4.02
C LYS A 121 -30.53 11.46 -5.32
N LYS A 122 -30.54 12.80 -5.25
CA LYS A 122 -30.29 13.65 -6.42
C LYS A 122 -28.91 13.42 -7.00
N GLU A 123 -27.86 13.38 -6.17
CA GLU A 123 -26.49 13.10 -6.61
C GLU A 123 -26.40 11.72 -7.30
N ARG A 124 -27.03 10.68 -6.75
CA ARG A 124 -27.05 9.34 -7.33
C ARG A 124 -27.65 9.32 -8.73
N GLU A 125 -28.77 10.01 -8.94
CA GLU A 125 -29.37 10.11 -10.27
C GLU A 125 -28.45 10.87 -11.26
N MET A 126 -27.82 11.94 -10.81
CA MET A 126 -26.84 12.69 -11.61
C MET A 126 -25.62 11.81 -11.99
N LEU A 127 -25.12 10.99 -11.07
CA LEU A 127 -23.93 10.17 -11.28
C LEU A 127 -24.19 8.82 -11.99
N LYS A 128 -25.45 8.49 -12.25
CA LYS A 128 -25.87 7.19 -12.80
C LYS A 128 -25.17 6.85 -14.13
N LYS A 129 -25.03 7.82 -15.01
CA LYS A 129 -24.40 7.64 -16.33
C LYS A 129 -22.89 7.36 -16.19
N ILE A 130 -22.18 8.13 -15.36
CA ILE A 130 -20.73 7.93 -15.12
C ILE A 130 -20.49 6.59 -14.43
N ARG A 131 -21.32 6.23 -13.45
CA ARG A 131 -21.24 4.92 -12.80
C ARG A 131 -21.37 3.79 -13.82
N TYR A 132 -22.26 3.92 -14.79
CA TYR A 132 -22.44 2.92 -15.85
C TYR A 132 -21.24 2.84 -16.80
N MET A 133 -20.59 3.97 -17.07
CA MET A 133 -19.40 4.06 -17.93
C MET A 133 -18.09 3.69 -17.22
N SER A 134 -18.11 3.48 -15.91
CA SER A 134 -16.92 3.23 -15.11
C SER A 134 -16.38 1.82 -15.34
N ASP A 135 -15.06 1.72 -15.47
CA ASP A 135 -14.34 0.44 -15.62
C ASP A 135 -14.35 -0.35 -14.31
N PHE A 136 -14.29 0.37 -13.18
CA PHE A 136 -14.32 -0.23 -11.85
C PHE A 136 -15.32 0.51 -10.96
N VAL A 137 -16.17 -0.27 -10.28
CA VAL A 137 -17.10 0.24 -9.27
C VAL A 137 -16.78 -0.46 -7.94
N VAL A 138 -16.44 0.33 -6.93
CA VAL A 138 -16.13 -0.17 -5.58
C VAL A 138 -17.18 0.32 -4.60
N ASP A 139 -17.93 -0.61 -4.02
CA ASP A 139 -18.89 -0.32 -2.96
C ASP A 139 -18.18 -0.28 -1.61
N THR A 140 -18.19 0.89 -0.98
CA THR A 140 -17.55 1.12 0.31
C THR A 140 -18.50 1.05 1.50
N SER A 141 -19.73 0.55 1.32
CA SER A 141 -20.77 0.55 2.35
C SER A 141 -20.36 -0.19 3.62
N HIS A 142 -19.71 -1.34 3.46
CA HIS A 142 -19.42 -2.29 4.54
C HIS A 142 -17.94 -2.69 4.60
N ILE A 143 -17.05 -1.93 3.96
CA ILE A 143 -15.63 -2.22 3.97
C ILE A 143 -14.85 -1.21 4.83
N SER A 144 -13.82 -1.70 5.52
CA SER A 144 -12.84 -0.87 6.21
C SER A 144 -11.85 -0.24 5.23
N ILE A 145 -11.06 0.74 5.70
CA ILE A 145 -9.98 1.34 4.89
C ILE A 145 -8.97 0.27 4.46
N SER A 146 -8.64 -0.67 5.34
CA SER A 146 -7.75 -1.80 5.03
C SER A 146 -8.31 -2.69 3.92
N GLN A 147 -9.60 -2.98 3.95
CA GLN A 147 -10.26 -3.76 2.89
C GLN A 147 -10.33 -2.99 1.57
N LEU A 148 -10.55 -1.66 1.60
CA LEU A 148 -10.47 -0.81 0.42
C LEU A 148 -9.06 -0.87 -0.20
N LYS A 149 -8.01 -0.82 0.64
CA LYS A 149 -6.62 -0.95 0.21
C LYS A 149 -6.37 -2.27 -0.51
N VAL A 150 -6.83 -3.38 0.07
CA VAL A 150 -6.72 -4.71 -0.56
C VAL A 150 -7.44 -4.76 -1.90
N GLN A 151 -8.67 -4.22 -2.00
CA GLN A 151 -9.43 -4.21 -3.25
C GLN A 151 -8.74 -3.40 -4.35
N LEU A 152 -8.32 -2.17 -4.04
CA LEU A 152 -7.63 -1.31 -5.01
C LEU A 152 -6.28 -1.90 -5.43
N SER A 153 -5.55 -2.51 -4.50
CA SER A 153 -4.30 -3.19 -4.80
C SER A 153 -4.49 -4.38 -5.73
N ASN A 154 -5.53 -5.17 -5.54
CA ASN A 154 -5.86 -6.28 -6.44
C ASN A 154 -6.25 -5.80 -7.84
N ILE A 155 -6.95 -4.68 -7.95
CA ILE A 155 -7.35 -4.09 -9.24
C ILE A 155 -6.14 -3.56 -10.01
N PHE A 156 -5.21 -2.84 -9.34
CA PHE A 156 -4.18 -2.06 -10.02
C PHE A 156 -2.76 -2.65 -9.93
N CYS A 157 -2.51 -3.59 -9.00
CA CYS A 157 -1.20 -4.22 -8.81
C CYS A 157 -1.20 -5.74 -9.07
N GLY A 158 -2.37 -6.35 -9.30
CA GLY A 158 -2.49 -7.78 -9.65
C GLY A 158 -2.30 -8.76 -8.50
N SER A 159 -1.69 -8.37 -7.38
CA SER A 159 -1.61 -9.19 -6.16
C SER A 159 -1.31 -8.34 -4.92
N VAL A 160 -1.87 -8.72 -3.78
CA VAL A 160 -1.62 -8.07 -2.47
C VAL A 160 -0.15 -8.19 -2.05
N SER A 161 0.57 -9.21 -2.52
CA SER A 161 1.99 -9.44 -2.22
C SER A 161 2.91 -8.32 -2.71
N ASN A 162 2.52 -7.57 -3.76
CA ASN A 162 3.32 -6.46 -4.29
C ASN A 162 3.16 -5.14 -3.52
N VAL A 163 2.19 -5.03 -2.63
CA VAL A 163 1.92 -3.80 -1.87
C VAL A 163 2.63 -3.78 -0.54
N LEU A 164 2.78 -4.93 0.13
CA LEU A 164 3.50 -5.05 1.38
C LEU A 164 5.01 -5.07 1.12
N LYS A 165 5.71 -4.00 1.51
CA LYS A 165 7.18 -3.96 1.52
C LYS A 165 7.68 -4.62 2.78
N ILE A 166 8.50 -5.67 2.65
CA ILE A 166 9.08 -6.37 3.80
C ILE A 166 10.55 -5.97 3.90
N GLN A 167 11.00 -5.69 5.11
CA GLN A 167 12.41 -5.45 5.38
C GLN A 167 12.90 -6.45 6.43
N CYS A 168 13.83 -7.33 6.05
CA CYS A 168 14.53 -8.20 6.97
C CYS A 168 15.80 -7.51 7.46
N LYS A 169 15.84 -7.14 8.74
CA LYS A 169 16.92 -6.35 9.31
C LYS A 169 17.71 -7.17 10.35
N SER A 170 19.04 -7.19 10.30
CA SER A 170 19.85 -7.74 11.38
C SER A 170 20.40 -6.64 12.27
N PHE A 171 20.47 -6.91 13.59
CA PHE A 171 20.99 -5.97 14.56
C PHE A 171 21.73 -6.66 15.73
N GLY A 172 22.49 -5.86 16.49
CA GLY A 172 23.16 -6.28 17.73
C GLY A 172 22.52 -5.66 18.96
N PHE A 173 22.06 -6.49 19.90
CA PHE A 173 21.47 -6.02 21.14
C PHE A 173 22.41 -5.11 21.95
N LYS A 174 23.74 -5.27 21.82
CA LYS A 174 24.71 -4.38 22.49
C LYS A 174 24.62 -2.92 22.00
N TYR A 175 24.03 -2.69 20.83
CA TYR A 175 23.83 -1.36 20.24
C TYR A 175 22.37 -0.86 20.34
N GLY A 176 21.58 -1.52 21.19
CA GLY A 176 20.16 -1.22 21.36
C GLY A 176 19.25 -2.02 20.42
N SER A 177 18.03 -2.24 20.88
CA SER A 177 16.98 -2.88 20.10
C SER A 177 16.62 -2.04 18.86
N ASP A 178 16.03 -2.69 17.86
CA ASP A 178 15.47 -1.99 16.72
C ASP A 178 14.07 -1.49 17.09
N THR A 179 13.90 -0.17 17.18
CA THR A 179 12.64 0.48 17.58
C THR A 179 11.63 0.59 16.45
N GLU A 180 12.07 0.38 15.20
CA GLU A 180 11.19 0.41 14.02
C GLU A 180 10.59 -0.97 13.72
N ALA A 181 11.08 -2.03 14.38
CA ALA A 181 10.70 -3.40 14.09
C ALA A 181 9.26 -3.71 14.52
N ASP A 182 8.52 -4.37 13.66
CA ASP A 182 7.21 -4.95 13.96
C ASP A 182 7.34 -6.32 14.61
N LEU A 183 8.35 -7.10 14.16
CA LEU A 183 8.70 -8.40 14.71
C LEU A 183 10.17 -8.38 15.09
N VAL A 184 10.47 -8.79 16.30
CA VAL A 184 11.86 -8.93 16.79
C VAL A 184 12.11 -10.38 17.18
N VAL A 185 13.13 -10.99 16.57
CA VAL A 185 13.54 -12.37 16.85
C VAL A 185 14.93 -12.38 17.46
N ASP A 186 15.07 -12.99 18.64
CA ASP A 186 16.34 -13.16 19.32
C ASP A 186 16.97 -14.52 18.98
N VAL A 187 18.13 -14.50 18.31
CA VAL A 187 18.87 -15.70 17.93
C VAL A 187 20.11 -15.92 18.77
N ARG A 188 20.20 -15.34 19.98
CA ARG A 188 21.36 -15.54 20.90
C ARG A 188 21.42 -16.93 21.48
N CYS A 189 20.32 -17.67 21.50
CA CYS A 189 20.26 -19.06 21.97
C CYS A 189 20.97 -20.07 21.05
N LEU A 190 21.31 -19.65 19.81
CA LEU A 190 21.93 -20.53 18.82
C LEU A 190 23.46 -20.49 18.88
N PRO A 191 24.20 -21.49 18.27
CA PRO A 191 25.66 -21.58 18.27
C PRO A 191 26.32 -20.26 17.88
N ASN A 192 27.37 -19.89 18.64
CA ASN A 192 27.99 -18.57 18.48
C ASN A 192 29.38 -18.68 17.81
N PRO A 193 29.49 -18.23 16.53
CA PRO A 193 30.78 -18.28 15.80
C PRO A 193 31.90 -17.46 16.43
N PHE A 194 31.58 -16.50 17.31
CA PHE A 194 32.57 -15.67 17.99
C PHE A 194 33.61 -16.48 18.80
N TYR A 195 33.28 -17.69 19.27
CA TYR A 195 34.16 -18.56 20.02
C TYR A 195 35.05 -19.44 19.13
N VAL A 196 34.95 -19.29 17.80
CA VAL A 196 35.80 -19.99 16.83
C VAL A 196 36.74 -18.96 16.21
N ASP A 197 38.06 -19.09 16.48
CA ASP A 197 39.02 -18.05 16.07
C ASP A 197 39.02 -17.74 14.58
N GLU A 198 38.82 -18.76 13.71
CA GLU A 198 38.76 -18.62 12.26
C GLU A 198 37.49 -17.91 11.77
N LEU A 199 36.44 -17.85 12.59
CA LEU A 199 35.14 -17.27 12.24
C LEU A 199 34.87 -15.90 12.89
N LYS A 200 35.63 -15.58 13.95
CA LYS A 200 35.43 -14.40 14.79
C LYS A 200 35.43 -13.09 14.00
N GLU A 201 36.35 -12.96 13.03
CA GLU A 201 36.49 -11.75 12.23
C GLU A 201 35.59 -11.74 10.98
N LYS A 202 35.02 -12.88 10.61
CA LYS A 202 34.06 -13.01 9.50
C LYS A 202 32.68 -12.54 9.90
N THR A 203 31.75 -12.53 8.94
CA THR A 203 30.37 -12.09 9.12
C THR A 203 29.39 -13.21 8.78
N GLY A 204 28.12 -13.06 9.11
CA GLY A 204 27.08 -14.01 8.71
C GLY A 204 26.81 -14.06 7.19
N LEU A 205 27.43 -13.18 6.39
CA LEU A 205 27.41 -13.24 4.93
C LEU A 205 28.42 -14.26 4.40
N ASP A 206 29.47 -14.56 5.18
CA ASP A 206 30.50 -15.54 4.81
C ASP A 206 29.91 -16.94 4.93
N LYS A 207 30.23 -17.79 3.94
CA LYS A 207 29.69 -19.15 3.87
C LYS A 207 30.05 -19.98 5.10
N GLU A 208 31.29 -19.90 5.55
CA GLU A 208 31.80 -20.69 6.70
C GLU A 208 31.08 -20.33 8.00
N VAL A 209 30.74 -19.06 8.20
CA VAL A 209 29.96 -18.59 9.36
C VAL A 209 28.53 -19.12 9.27
N ARG A 210 27.91 -19.02 8.09
CA ARG A 210 26.57 -19.55 7.87
C ARG A 210 26.52 -21.07 8.09
N ASP A 211 27.46 -21.78 7.50
CA ASP A 211 27.55 -23.25 7.64
C ASP A 211 27.71 -23.65 9.10
N TYR A 212 28.53 -22.94 9.87
CA TYR A 212 28.71 -23.17 11.31
C TYR A 212 27.40 -22.90 12.10
N VAL A 213 26.75 -21.76 11.86
CA VAL A 213 25.51 -21.41 12.56
C VAL A 213 24.39 -22.41 12.24
N MET A 214 24.34 -22.91 11.01
CA MET A 214 23.31 -23.83 10.54
C MET A 214 23.68 -25.32 10.67
N ALA A 215 24.87 -25.63 11.22
CA ALA A 215 25.31 -27.02 11.40
C ALA A 215 24.47 -27.78 12.44
N SER A 216 23.98 -27.08 13.47
CA SER A 216 23.24 -27.73 14.56
C SER A 216 21.76 -27.99 14.16
N GLU A 217 21.22 -29.10 14.68
CA GLU A 217 19.82 -29.44 14.46
C GLU A 217 18.87 -28.39 15.09
N GLU A 218 19.27 -27.80 16.23
CA GLU A 218 18.50 -26.73 16.88
C GLU A 218 18.37 -25.49 15.98
N SER A 219 19.45 -25.12 15.27
CA SER A 219 19.40 -23.98 14.34
C SER A 219 18.47 -24.24 13.14
N LYS A 220 18.50 -25.46 12.60
CA LYS A 220 17.64 -25.86 11.48
C LYS A 220 16.17 -25.89 11.89
N GLU A 221 15.89 -26.49 13.06
CA GLU A 221 14.53 -26.55 13.60
C GLU A 221 14.00 -25.16 13.92
N PHE A 222 14.83 -24.29 14.54
CA PHE A 222 14.47 -22.92 14.84
C PHE A 222 14.14 -22.15 13.56
N LEU A 223 14.97 -22.24 12.52
CA LEU A 223 14.71 -21.58 11.23
C LEU A 223 13.42 -22.11 10.61
N SER A 224 13.22 -23.42 10.57
CA SER A 224 12.02 -24.03 9.99
C SER A 224 10.73 -23.54 10.65
N ARG A 225 10.69 -23.49 11.98
CA ARG A 225 9.51 -22.98 12.72
C ARG A 225 9.33 -21.48 12.53
N LEU A 226 10.42 -20.73 12.46
CA LEU A 226 10.37 -19.29 12.24
C LEU A 226 9.84 -18.96 10.84
N LEU A 227 10.28 -19.68 9.81
CA LEU A 227 9.75 -19.53 8.45
C LEU A 227 8.26 -19.88 8.39
N ALA A 228 7.83 -20.98 9.00
CA ALA A 228 6.43 -21.37 9.08
C ALA A 228 5.56 -20.29 9.78
N PHE A 229 6.10 -19.65 10.85
CA PHE A 229 5.43 -18.52 11.49
C PHE A 229 5.32 -17.30 10.56
N ILE A 230 6.41 -16.97 9.86
CA ILE A 230 6.47 -15.83 8.92
C ILE A 230 5.49 -16.05 7.75
N ASP A 231 5.45 -17.25 7.18
CA ASP A 231 4.54 -17.63 6.09
C ASP A 231 3.06 -17.51 6.50
N CYS A 232 2.76 -17.77 7.76
CA CYS A 232 1.43 -17.55 8.33
C CYS A 232 1.16 -16.07 8.59
N ALA A 233 2.13 -15.33 9.17
CA ALA A 233 1.94 -13.97 9.66
C ALA A 233 1.92 -12.92 8.53
N VAL A 234 2.79 -13.04 7.53
CA VAL A 234 2.93 -12.05 6.43
C VAL A 234 1.62 -11.82 5.67
N PRO A 235 0.87 -12.87 5.26
CA PRO A 235 -0.44 -12.67 4.62
C PRO A 235 -1.46 -11.98 5.53
N LEU A 236 -1.38 -12.19 6.85
CA LEU A 236 -2.29 -11.55 7.81
C LEU A 236 -1.99 -10.06 7.95
N TYR A 237 -0.70 -9.66 8.00
CA TYR A 237 -0.30 -8.25 7.96
C TYR A 237 -0.70 -7.57 6.64
N ALA A 238 -0.54 -8.25 5.51
CA ALA A 238 -0.98 -7.75 4.22
C ALA A 238 -2.50 -7.54 4.18
N LYS A 239 -3.28 -8.50 4.72
CA LYS A 239 -4.74 -8.43 4.79
C LYS A 239 -5.23 -7.32 5.73
N GLU A 240 -4.49 -7.02 6.78
CA GLU A 240 -4.76 -5.90 7.69
C GLU A 240 -4.52 -4.54 7.00
N GLY A 241 -3.80 -4.50 5.89
CA GLY A 241 -3.55 -3.30 5.09
C GLY A 241 -2.21 -2.62 5.38
N LYS A 242 -1.29 -3.33 6.06
CA LYS A 242 0.04 -2.82 6.36
C LYS A 242 0.83 -2.59 5.07
N SER A 243 1.45 -1.41 4.91
CA SER A 243 2.25 -1.06 3.73
C SER A 243 3.70 -1.47 3.85
N GLN A 244 4.20 -1.59 5.09
CA GLN A 244 5.57 -2.00 5.40
C GLN A 244 5.57 -2.92 6.61
N LEU A 245 6.39 -3.98 6.55
CA LEU A 245 6.63 -4.91 7.65
C LEU A 245 8.14 -5.03 7.89
N ILE A 246 8.59 -4.70 9.09
CA ILE A 246 10.00 -4.80 9.47
C ILE A 246 10.18 -6.00 10.39
N ILE A 247 10.95 -7.00 9.94
CA ILE A 247 11.32 -8.20 10.67
C ILE A 247 12.78 -8.08 11.08
N SER A 248 13.04 -7.84 12.36
CA SER A 248 14.37 -7.61 12.89
C SER A 248 14.89 -8.81 13.65
N ILE A 249 16.09 -9.27 13.29
CA ILE A 249 16.77 -10.41 13.88
C ILE A 249 17.94 -9.92 14.73
N GLY A 250 17.94 -10.24 16.01
CA GLY A 250 18.94 -9.76 16.97
C GLY A 250 19.89 -10.85 17.47
N CYS A 251 21.20 -10.57 17.44
CA CYS A 251 22.18 -11.33 18.22
C CYS A 251 22.99 -10.38 19.10
N THR A 252 24.02 -10.84 19.81
CA THR A 252 24.79 -9.98 20.73
C THR A 252 25.43 -8.80 20.00
N GLY A 253 26.25 -9.07 18.97
CA GLY A 253 27.02 -8.05 18.25
C GLY A 253 26.46 -7.64 16.88
N GLY A 254 25.43 -8.30 16.37
CA GLY A 254 24.87 -7.95 15.04
C GLY A 254 25.71 -8.38 13.84
N LYS A 255 26.76 -9.25 14.04
CA LYS A 255 27.77 -9.58 13.02
C LYS A 255 27.59 -10.97 12.40
N HIS A 256 27.19 -11.97 13.19
CA HIS A 256 27.19 -13.39 12.77
C HIS A 256 25.78 -13.96 12.65
N ARG A 257 25.21 -14.50 13.76
CA ARG A 257 23.91 -15.22 13.79
C ARG A 257 22.76 -14.42 13.22
N SER A 258 22.59 -13.17 13.65
CA SER A 258 21.50 -12.30 13.17
C SER A 258 21.61 -12.02 11.68
N VAL A 259 22.82 -11.82 11.16
CA VAL A 259 23.07 -11.61 9.72
C VAL A 259 22.71 -12.86 8.93
N THR A 260 23.15 -14.04 9.39
CA THR A 260 22.82 -15.33 8.76
C THR A 260 21.29 -15.52 8.68
N PHE A 261 20.59 -15.34 9.80
CA PHE A 261 19.14 -15.56 9.83
C PHE A 261 18.36 -14.50 9.03
N ALA A 262 18.74 -13.23 9.14
CA ALA A 262 18.07 -12.16 8.35
C ALA A 262 18.21 -12.41 6.84
N LYS A 263 19.38 -12.90 6.40
CA LYS A 263 19.63 -13.27 5.01
C LYS A 263 18.74 -14.45 4.59
N LEU A 264 18.73 -15.55 5.35
CA LEU A 264 17.95 -16.74 5.01
C LEU A 264 16.44 -16.45 4.96
N ILE A 265 15.93 -15.65 5.90
CA ILE A 265 14.50 -15.23 5.91
C ILE A 265 14.20 -14.33 4.71
N GLY A 266 15.08 -13.37 4.42
CA GLY A 266 14.87 -12.46 3.28
C GLY A 266 14.90 -13.19 1.94
N GLU A 267 15.84 -14.14 1.76
CA GLU A 267 15.90 -15.00 0.57
C GLU A 267 14.63 -15.83 0.42
N HIS A 268 14.15 -16.48 1.49
CA HIS A 268 12.88 -17.22 1.48
C HIS A 268 11.69 -16.35 1.05
N LEU A 269 11.57 -15.14 1.61
CA LEU A 269 10.48 -14.23 1.25
C LEU A 269 10.57 -13.75 -0.21
N MET A 270 11.77 -13.57 -0.75
CA MET A 270 11.97 -13.23 -2.17
C MET A 270 11.59 -14.41 -3.07
N ASP A 271 11.92 -15.64 -2.69
CA ASP A 271 11.54 -16.85 -3.43
C ASP A 271 10.02 -17.06 -3.44
N GLU A 272 9.31 -16.65 -2.38
CA GLU A 272 7.85 -16.60 -2.30
C GLU A 272 7.23 -15.37 -3.02
N ASN A 273 8.02 -14.63 -3.80
CA ASN A 273 7.62 -13.46 -4.57
C ASN A 273 7.13 -12.26 -3.75
N TYR A 274 7.55 -12.12 -2.50
CA TYR A 274 7.34 -10.89 -1.73
C TYR A 274 8.36 -9.80 -2.10
N ASN A 275 7.93 -8.54 -2.05
CA ASN A 275 8.84 -7.39 -2.18
C ASN A 275 9.63 -7.25 -0.88
N CYS A 276 10.77 -7.96 -0.79
CA CYS A 276 11.61 -8.03 0.39
C CYS A 276 12.97 -7.38 0.15
N SER A 277 13.47 -6.66 1.14
CA SER A 277 14.83 -6.13 1.20
C SER A 277 15.55 -6.63 2.46
N ILE A 278 16.87 -6.76 2.38
CA ILE A 278 17.70 -7.23 3.50
C ILE A 278 18.66 -6.10 3.88
N GLU A 279 18.71 -5.78 5.18
CA GLU A 279 19.61 -4.76 5.74
C GLU A 279 20.36 -5.30 6.96
N HIS A 280 21.61 -4.87 7.13
CA HIS A 280 22.46 -5.27 8.25
C HIS A 280 22.94 -4.03 9.01
N ARG A 281 22.18 -3.61 10.05
CA ARG A 281 22.40 -2.36 10.79
C ARG A 281 23.80 -2.25 11.44
N ASP A 282 24.27 -3.34 12.02
CA ASP A 282 25.44 -3.31 12.91
C ASP A 282 26.60 -4.22 12.44
N ILE A 283 26.54 -4.74 11.21
CA ILE A 283 27.49 -5.75 10.70
C ILE A 283 28.97 -5.29 10.75
N TYR A 284 29.22 -4.00 10.60
CA TYR A 284 30.57 -3.39 10.60
C TYR A 284 30.90 -2.63 11.90
N LYS A 285 30.02 -2.69 12.90
CA LYS A 285 30.31 -2.05 14.20
C LYS A 285 31.21 -2.94 15.06
N HIS A 286 32.18 -2.32 15.72
CA HIS A 286 33.20 -2.97 16.57
C HIS A 286 32.90 -2.77 18.05
#